data_e40ed34684c805ee7b9400e9f255f5c5
#
_entry.id   e40ed34684c805ee7b9400e9f255f5c5
#
_cell.length_a   1.000
_cell.length_b   1.000
_cell.length_c   1.000
_cell.angle_alpha   90.00
_cell.angle_beta   90.00
_cell.angle_gamma   90.00
#
_symmetry.space_group_name_H-M   'P 1'
#
loop_
_entity.id
_entity.type
_entity.pdbx_description
1 polymer ?
#
loop_
_entity_poly.entity_id
_entity_poly.type
_entity_poly.pdbx_seq_one_letter_code
_entity_poly.pdbx_strand_id
1 'polypeptide(L)'
;MIVGVMNGMRAVFVALAGLVFAGSVFANEPDGKKLFNDPRKGNCIACHARVVDPPAAIGKRIGPSLVGTKSRYPDRANLRDIVFDAAKTWPNTIMPPYGRHRILNDREVDAVIAYVETL
;
A
#
# COMPACT_ATOMS: atom_id res chain seq x y z
N MET A 1 -72.21 42.02 -14.53
CA MET A 1 -71.38 42.97 -13.76
C MET A 1 -70.96 42.30 -12.49
N ILE A 2 -69.94 41.57 -12.42
CA ILE A 2 -69.19 41.24 -11.19
C ILE A 2 -67.83 40.66 -11.67
N VAL A 3 -66.79 41.35 -11.24
CA VAL A 3 -65.37 41.07 -11.57
C VAL A 3 -64.87 39.97 -10.65
N GLY A 4 -64.46 38.82 -11.23
CA GLY A 4 -63.80 37.73 -10.51
C GLY A 4 -62.33 38.00 -10.36
N VAL A 5 -61.89 38.13 -9.11
CA VAL A 5 -60.47 38.22 -8.79
C VAL A 5 -59.90 36.83 -8.72
N MET A 6 -59.04 36.47 -9.66
CA MET A 6 -58.25 35.25 -9.61
C MET A 6 -56.98 35.47 -8.80
N ASN A 7 -56.96 34.95 -7.59
CA ASN A 7 -55.77 34.89 -6.77
C ASN A 7 -54.80 33.82 -7.35
N GLY A 8 -53.71 34.29 -7.93
CA GLY A 8 -52.63 33.45 -8.36
C GLY A 8 -51.85 32.89 -7.17
N MET A 9 -51.97 31.61 -6.94
CA MET A 9 -51.19 30.86 -5.95
C MET A 9 -49.79 30.61 -6.51
N ARG A 10 -48.85 31.43 -6.05
CA ARG A 10 -47.43 31.27 -6.39
C ARG A 10 -46.89 30.07 -5.58
N ALA A 11 -46.73 28.94 -6.26
CA ALA A 11 -46.00 27.79 -5.72
C ALA A 11 -44.53 28.15 -5.62
N VAL A 12 -44.04 28.32 -4.41
CA VAL A 12 -42.60 28.46 -4.13
C VAL A 12 -41.99 27.08 -4.10
N PHE A 13 -41.30 26.66 -5.17
CA PHE A 13 -40.46 25.49 -5.19
C PHE A 13 -39.19 25.82 -4.43
N VAL A 14 -39.09 25.36 -3.19
CA VAL A 14 -37.83 25.34 -2.43
C VAL A 14 -37.02 24.16 -2.96
N ALA A 15 -36.07 24.43 -3.86
CA ALA A 15 -35.08 23.46 -4.28
C ALA A 15 -34.06 23.25 -3.14
N LEU A 16 -34.20 22.15 -2.37
CA LEU A 16 -33.20 21.70 -1.45
C LEU A 16 -32.04 21.15 -2.25
N ALA A 17 -31.04 21.98 -2.51
CA ALA A 17 -29.74 21.51 -3.04
C ALA A 17 -29.02 20.74 -1.93
N GLY A 18 -29.17 19.40 -1.93
CA GLY A 18 -28.42 18.52 -1.07
C GLY A 18 -26.94 18.58 -1.46
N LEU A 19 -26.12 19.27 -0.65
CA LEU A 19 -24.67 19.25 -0.74
C LEU A 19 -24.21 17.85 -0.32
N VAL A 20 -23.99 16.95 -1.29
CA VAL A 20 -23.33 15.69 -1.04
C VAL A 20 -21.85 16.00 -0.79
N PHE A 21 -21.48 16.11 0.47
CA PHE A 21 -20.08 16.10 0.89
C PHE A 21 -19.53 14.70 0.59
N ALA A 22 -18.93 14.53 -0.60
CA ALA A 22 -18.06 13.40 -0.87
C ALA A 22 -16.81 13.58 0.02
N GLY A 23 -16.91 13.14 1.27
CA GLY A 23 -15.76 13.02 2.16
C GLY A 23 -14.78 12.04 1.52
N SER A 24 -13.68 12.55 0.96
CA SER A 24 -12.56 11.72 0.55
C SER A 24 -12.03 11.04 1.80
N VAL A 25 -12.37 9.77 1.98
CA VAL A 25 -11.73 8.92 2.96
C VAL A 25 -10.30 8.73 2.47
N PHE A 26 -9.39 9.60 2.92
CA PHE A 26 -7.97 9.37 2.78
C PHE A 26 -7.66 8.13 3.63
N ALA A 27 -7.80 6.96 3.03
CA ALA A 27 -7.28 5.75 3.62
C ALA A 27 -5.78 5.97 3.78
N ASN A 28 -5.31 6.04 5.05
CA ASN A 28 -3.90 6.25 5.35
C ASN A 28 -3.12 5.08 4.73
N GLU A 29 -2.41 5.36 3.63
CA GLU A 29 -1.60 4.35 2.95
C GLU A 29 -0.49 3.87 3.90
N PRO A 30 -0.25 2.56 3.99
CA PRO A 30 0.80 2.03 4.84
C PRO A 30 2.17 2.59 4.44
N ASP A 31 3.00 2.93 5.41
CA ASP A 31 4.38 3.36 5.18
C ASP A 31 5.28 2.14 4.97
N GLY A 32 5.67 1.90 3.72
CA GLY A 32 6.49 0.75 3.33
C GLY A 32 7.86 0.73 4.01
N LYS A 33 8.50 1.89 4.21
CA LYS A 33 9.77 1.99 4.92
C LYS A 33 9.62 1.63 6.40
N LYS A 34 8.56 2.08 7.02
CA LYS A 34 8.25 1.74 8.42
C LYS A 34 8.01 0.23 8.56
N LEU A 35 7.19 -0.34 7.70
CA LEU A 35 6.92 -1.79 7.68
C LEU A 35 8.18 -2.62 7.45
N PHE A 36 9.06 -2.17 6.54
CA PHE A 36 10.34 -2.81 6.25
C PHE A 36 11.24 -2.92 7.47
N ASN A 37 11.20 -1.93 8.37
CA ASN A 37 12.03 -1.85 9.56
C ASN A 37 11.33 -2.33 10.84
N ASP A 38 9.99 -2.52 10.85
CA ASP A 38 9.25 -2.89 12.07
C ASP A 38 9.47 -4.37 12.42
N PRO A 39 10.12 -4.68 13.56
CA PRO A 39 10.37 -6.06 13.98
C PRO A 39 9.10 -6.88 14.26
N ARG A 40 7.96 -6.22 14.43
CA ARG A 40 6.66 -6.87 14.68
C ARG A 40 5.85 -7.10 13.41
N LYS A 41 6.35 -6.63 12.27
CA LYS A 41 5.70 -6.71 10.96
C LYS A 41 6.63 -7.31 9.92
N GLY A 42 7.11 -6.52 8.95
CA GLY A 42 7.98 -6.98 7.88
C GLY A 42 9.34 -7.43 8.36
N ASN A 43 10.00 -6.60 9.17
CA ASN A 43 11.37 -6.83 9.65
C ASN A 43 12.35 -7.27 8.56
N CYS A 44 12.15 -6.77 7.36
CA CYS A 44 12.93 -7.16 6.17
C CYS A 44 14.42 -6.84 6.35
N ILE A 45 14.71 -5.76 7.10
CA ILE A 45 16.08 -5.34 7.40
C ILE A 45 16.88 -6.39 8.20
N ALA A 46 16.23 -7.27 8.92
CA ALA A 46 16.90 -8.33 9.68
C ALA A 46 17.69 -9.27 8.76
N CYS A 47 17.22 -9.46 7.52
CA CYS A 47 17.82 -10.36 6.55
C CYS A 47 18.39 -9.64 5.32
N HIS A 48 17.83 -8.48 4.93
CA HIS A 48 18.20 -7.77 3.73
C HIS A 48 19.02 -6.50 3.99
N ALA A 49 20.10 -6.35 3.22
CA ALA A 49 20.95 -5.17 3.26
C ALA A 49 20.31 -3.96 2.57
N ARG A 50 20.47 -2.79 3.15
CA ARG A 50 20.29 -1.49 2.49
C ARG A 50 21.64 -0.90 2.06
N VAL A 51 21.62 0.03 1.10
CA VAL A 51 22.81 0.72 0.57
C VAL A 51 23.63 1.42 1.67
N VAL A 52 22.94 1.92 2.69
CA VAL A 52 23.52 2.76 3.77
C VAL A 52 24.07 1.93 4.94
N ASP A 53 24.00 0.61 4.86
CA ASP A 53 24.50 -0.23 5.93
C ASP A 53 26.04 -0.32 5.85
N PRO A 54 26.78 -0.24 6.98
CA PRO A 54 28.23 -0.33 6.98
C PRO A 54 28.70 -1.61 6.28
N PRO A 55 29.80 -1.58 5.50
CA PRO A 55 30.37 -2.76 4.83
C PRO A 55 30.60 -3.95 5.77
N ALA A 56 30.93 -3.71 7.03
CA ALA A 56 31.10 -4.74 8.05
C ALA A 56 29.81 -5.51 8.37
N ALA A 57 28.65 -4.94 8.11
CA ALA A 57 27.38 -5.60 8.30
C ALA A 57 26.99 -6.53 7.12
N ILE A 58 27.67 -6.43 5.99
CA ILE A 58 27.35 -7.18 4.74
C ILE A 58 27.66 -8.67 4.91
N GLY A 59 28.64 -9.05 5.71
CA GLY A 59 29.14 -10.44 5.82
C GLY A 59 28.24 -11.43 6.55
N LYS A 60 27.10 -11.01 7.11
CA LYS A 60 26.21 -11.87 7.94
C LYS A 60 24.76 -11.88 7.47
N ARG A 61 24.47 -11.51 6.25
CA ARG A 61 23.10 -11.36 5.79
C ARG A 61 22.57 -12.61 5.13
N ILE A 62 21.35 -12.95 5.50
CA ILE A 62 20.67 -14.17 5.06
C ILE A 62 20.06 -13.97 3.69
N GLY A 63 19.53 -12.76 3.42
CA GLY A 63 18.88 -12.41 2.17
C GLY A 63 19.80 -11.64 1.20
N PRO A 64 19.50 -11.63 -0.10
CA PRO A 64 20.24 -10.84 -1.08
C PRO A 64 20.09 -9.35 -0.85
N SER A 65 21.04 -8.56 -1.37
CA SER A 65 20.92 -7.10 -1.40
C SER A 65 19.68 -6.66 -2.19
N LEU A 66 18.96 -5.70 -1.66
CA LEU A 66 17.80 -5.11 -2.33
C LEU A 66 18.14 -3.88 -3.19
N VAL A 67 19.42 -3.50 -3.26
CA VAL A 67 19.88 -2.41 -4.13
C VAL A 67 19.56 -2.74 -5.59
N GLY A 68 18.93 -1.78 -6.29
CA GLY A 68 18.58 -1.97 -7.70
C GLY A 68 17.50 -3.02 -7.95
N THR A 69 16.66 -3.31 -6.96
CA THR A 69 15.58 -4.30 -7.08
C THR A 69 14.67 -4.00 -8.27
N LYS A 70 14.31 -2.76 -8.50
CA LYS A 70 13.46 -2.36 -9.63
C LYS A 70 14.04 -2.75 -10.99
N SER A 71 15.36 -2.66 -11.15
CA SER A 71 16.04 -3.07 -12.39
C SER A 71 16.09 -4.56 -12.56
N ARG A 72 16.23 -5.32 -11.47
CA ARG A 72 16.26 -6.80 -11.51
C ARG A 72 14.87 -7.42 -11.66
N TYR A 73 13.85 -6.74 -11.16
CA TYR A 73 12.46 -7.15 -11.20
C TYR A 73 11.61 -6.01 -11.79
N PRO A 74 11.72 -5.76 -13.11
CA PRO A 74 10.97 -4.69 -13.76
C PRO A 74 9.46 -4.94 -13.73
N ASP A 75 9.04 -6.20 -13.70
CA ASP A 75 7.65 -6.58 -13.46
C ASP A 75 7.36 -6.62 -11.95
N ARG A 76 6.61 -5.62 -11.51
CA ARG A 76 6.19 -5.48 -10.12
C ARG A 76 5.36 -6.67 -9.61
N ALA A 77 4.61 -7.34 -10.49
CA ALA A 77 3.81 -8.50 -10.10
C ALA A 77 4.72 -9.65 -9.63
N ASN A 78 5.83 -9.90 -10.32
CA ASN A 78 6.81 -10.90 -9.91
C ASN A 78 7.40 -10.58 -8.53
N LEU A 79 7.76 -9.32 -8.28
CA LEU A 79 8.29 -8.90 -6.98
C LEU A 79 7.23 -9.07 -5.88
N ARG A 80 5.97 -8.75 -6.20
CA ARG A 80 4.84 -8.94 -5.29
C ARG A 80 4.64 -10.41 -4.92
N ASP A 81 4.69 -11.31 -5.89
CA ASP A 81 4.55 -12.75 -5.66
C ASP A 81 5.67 -13.30 -4.77
N ILE A 82 6.90 -12.82 -4.94
CA ILE A 82 8.04 -13.18 -4.10
C ILE A 82 7.80 -12.74 -2.65
N VAL A 83 7.39 -11.50 -2.42
CA VAL A 83 7.12 -11.01 -1.06
C VAL A 83 5.90 -11.70 -0.46
N PHE A 84 4.89 -11.99 -1.28
CA PHE A 84 3.69 -12.69 -0.83
C PHE A 84 3.98 -14.12 -0.40
N ASP A 85 4.72 -14.88 -1.20
CA ASP A 85 5.10 -16.27 -0.91
C ASP A 85 6.33 -16.71 -1.71
N ALA A 86 7.52 -16.40 -1.22
CA ALA A 86 8.78 -16.75 -1.85
C ALA A 86 8.96 -18.27 -2.05
N ALA A 87 8.30 -19.10 -1.22
CA ALA A 87 8.43 -20.55 -1.31
C ALA A 87 7.83 -21.13 -2.59
N LYS A 88 6.96 -20.41 -3.29
CA LYS A 88 6.47 -20.82 -4.62
C LYS A 88 7.59 -20.87 -5.65
N THR A 89 8.56 -19.95 -5.56
CA THR A 89 9.69 -19.89 -6.48
C THR A 89 10.90 -20.65 -5.93
N TRP A 90 11.13 -20.55 -4.62
CA TRP A 90 12.25 -21.20 -3.93
C TRP A 90 11.75 -22.02 -2.74
N PRO A 91 11.41 -23.31 -2.93
CA PRO A 91 10.78 -24.13 -1.89
C PRO A 91 11.56 -24.22 -0.56
N ASN A 92 12.90 -24.08 -0.63
CA ASN A 92 13.79 -24.15 0.55
C ASN A 92 14.14 -22.76 1.12
N THR A 93 13.44 -21.71 0.72
CA THR A 93 13.68 -20.36 1.25
C THR A 93 13.32 -20.27 2.72
N ILE A 94 14.12 -19.47 3.46
CA ILE A 94 13.77 -19.07 4.84
C ILE A 94 13.04 -17.73 4.89
N MET A 95 12.82 -17.08 3.74
CA MET A 95 12.04 -15.85 3.67
C MET A 95 10.59 -16.15 4.06
N PRO A 96 10.04 -15.45 5.07
CA PRO A 96 8.65 -15.69 5.47
C PRO A 96 7.66 -15.40 4.35
N PRO A 97 6.59 -16.17 4.20
CA PRO A 97 5.53 -15.90 3.22
C PRO A 97 4.59 -14.81 3.76
N TYR A 98 5.01 -13.57 3.66
CA TYR A 98 4.40 -12.41 4.32
C TYR A 98 2.91 -12.22 4.00
N GLY A 99 2.53 -12.40 2.74
CA GLY A 99 1.13 -12.30 2.34
C GLY A 99 0.34 -13.57 2.69
N ARG A 100 0.85 -14.74 2.32
CA ARG A 100 0.15 -16.03 2.54
C ARG A 100 -0.15 -16.29 4.01
N HIS A 101 0.77 -15.96 4.92
CA HIS A 101 0.57 -16.10 6.36
C HIS A 101 -0.04 -14.85 7.01
N ARG A 102 -0.46 -13.85 6.23
CA ARG A 102 -1.09 -12.61 6.71
C ARG A 102 -0.25 -11.85 7.74
N ILE A 103 1.08 -11.95 7.65
CA ILE A 103 2.02 -11.12 8.41
C ILE A 103 1.86 -9.66 7.95
N LEU A 104 1.73 -9.49 6.64
CA LEU A 104 1.35 -8.25 5.97
C LEU A 104 0.05 -8.48 5.20
N ASN A 105 -0.87 -7.51 5.25
CA ASN A 105 -2.03 -7.51 4.37
C ASN A 105 -1.62 -7.04 2.95
N ASP A 106 -2.53 -7.13 1.97
CA ASP A 106 -2.23 -6.80 0.57
C ASP A 106 -1.70 -5.38 0.39
N ARG A 107 -2.29 -4.39 1.07
CA ARG A 107 -1.84 -2.99 1.00
C ARG A 107 -0.47 -2.80 1.64
N GLU A 108 -0.19 -3.48 2.73
CA GLU A 108 1.12 -3.47 3.38
C GLU A 108 2.20 -4.14 2.50
N VAL A 109 1.87 -5.24 1.81
CA VAL A 109 2.75 -5.87 0.81
C VAL A 109 3.07 -4.87 -0.30
N ASP A 110 2.06 -4.22 -0.87
CA ASP A 110 2.25 -3.25 -1.95
C ASP A 110 3.07 -2.02 -1.49
N ALA A 111 2.89 -1.57 -0.26
CA ALA A 111 3.65 -0.48 0.32
C ALA A 111 5.13 -0.85 0.52
N VAL A 112 5.42 -2.04 1.03
CA VAL A 112 6.80 -2.55 1.18
C VAL A 112 7.48 -2.66 -0.18
N ILE A 113 6.79 -3.18 -1.21
CA ILE A 113 7.32 -3.28 -2.56
C ILE A 113 7.64 -1.89 -3.12
N ALA A 114 6.74 -0.92 -2.98
CA ALA A 114 6.97 0.46 -3.41
C ALA A 114 8.23 1.04 -2.76
N TYR A 115 8.48 0.76 -1.49
CA TYR A 115 9.70 1.18 -0.81
C TYR A 115 10.95 0.45 -1.34
N VAL A 116 10.88 -0.87 -1.49
CA VAL A 116 12.01 -1.69 -1.99
C VAL A 116 12.43 -1.30 -3.40
N GLU A 117 11.50 -0.88 -4.25
CA GLU A 117 11.79 -0.35 -5.59
C GLU A 117 12.59 0.96 -5.58
N THR A 118 12.70 1.64 -4.43
CA THR A 118 13.49 2.87 -4.29
C THR A 118 14.94 2.62 -3.84
N LEU A 119 15.31 1.39 -3.53
CA LEU A 119 16.62 1.02 -2.99
C LEU A 119 17.69 0.80 -4.05
#